data_c524a7dd175b1cab1320cb41c246d863
#
_entry.id   c524a7dd175b1cab1320cb41c246d863
#
_cell.length_a   1.000
_cell.length_b   1.000
_cell.length_c   1.000
_cell.angle_alpha   90.00
_cell.angle_beta   90.00
_cell.angle_gamma   90.00
#
_symmetry.space_group_name_H-M   'P 1'
#
loop_
_entity.id
_entity.type
_entity.pdbx_description
1 polymer ?
#
loop_
_entity_poly.entity_id
_entity_poly.type
_entity_poly.pdbx_seq_one_letter_code
_entity_poly.pdbx_strand_id
1 'polypeptide(L)'
;RRRALLRVAALAAAPLAGAAALPATARAASANLSTVTLVLGDQAGGLRALADAARVLDGVPYRFRWANFQGAAPLFEAQRAGAIDLAPAGDLPVLTAALGDPSLRIVATRVGSPSSLGIVVQPDSPVRTVADLKGRTVVVSSARGSISQYQLYGALREHGLAPGDVDVRFVLPVDAFAAFEAKQIGIWATFDPYYGNVVRRGARVVRDGSGINSGLAFLTSPVETLDDRAKRAALADVLARLTRAGQWALANPAEYATVYASLTRLPRDAAADIAGRAALAQRSVSSADIAVLQRVADRAAADAILPKRVDVASIAVRNLSAA
;
A
#
# COMPACT_ATOMS: atom_id res chain seq x y z
N ARG A 1 73.61 29.01 -72.33
CA ARG A 1 72.57 28.27 -72.82
C ARG A 1 71.62 28.06 -71.69
N ARG A 2 70.51 28.59 -71.68
CA ARG A 2 69.60 29.15 -70.72
C ARG A 2 69.26 28.26 -69.50
N ARG A 3 69.59 28.77 -68.31
CA ARG A 3 69.13 28.26 -67.02
C ARG A 3 67.81 28.91 -66.71
N ALA A 4 66.76 28.12 -66.55
CA ALA A 4 65.46 28.55 -66.03
C ALA A 4 65.49 28.43 -64.52
N LEU A 5 65.17 29.53 -63.85
CA LEU A 5 65.01 29.60 -62.40
C LEU A 5 63.56 29.29 -62.03
N LEU A 6 63.35 28.17 -61.37
CA LEU A 6 62.05 27.86 -60.76
C LEU A 6 61.97 28.57 -59.41
N ARG A 7 60.95 29.46 -59.29
CA ARG A 7 60.56 30.05 -58.03
C ARG A 7 59.54 29.11 -57.35
N VAL A 8 59.91 28.59 -56.19
CA VAL A 8 59.03 27.82 -55.31
C VAL A 8 58.25 28.82 -54.44
N ALA A 9 56.89 28.88 -54.60
CA ALA A 9 56.01 29.60 -53.71
C ALA A 9 55.65 28.68 -52.55
N ALA A 10 56.00 29.07 -51.34
CA ALA A 10 55.58 28.39 -50.11
C ALA A 10 54.15 28.85 -49.75
N LEU A 11 53.16 27.94 -49.83
CA LEU A 11 51.84 28.14 -49.23
C LEU A 11 51.93 27.84 -47.73
N ALA A 12 51.73 28.86 -46.93
CA ALA A 12 51.52 28.73 -45.49
C ALA A 12 50.09 28.21 -45.24
N ALA A 13 49.95 26.98 -44.75
CA ALA A 13 48.70 26.42 -44.26
C ALA A 13 48.45 26.88 -42.81
N ALA A 14 47.42 27.68 -42.59
CA ALA A 14 46.94 28.02 -41.25
C ALA A 14 46.12 26.87 -40.68
N PRO A 15 46.31 26.44 -39.43
CA PRO A 15 45.43 25.45 -38.83
C PRO A 15 44.12 26.10 -38.42
N LEU A 16 42.98 25.67 -38.99
CA LEU A 16 41.62 25.91 -38.47
C LEU A 16 41.46 25.11 -37.17
N ALA A 17 41.59 25.79 -36.04
CA ALA A 17 41.20 25.23 -34.75
C ALA A 17 39.64 25.16 -34.69
N GLY A 18 39.09 24.03 -35.10
CA GLY A 18 37.69 23.70 -34.85
C GLY A 18 37.47 23.51 -33.35
N ALA A 19 36.89 24.49 -32.67
CA ALA A 19 36.37 24.32 -31.32
C ALA A 19 35.16 23.38 -31.39
N ALA A 20 35.40 22.11 -31.08
CA ALA A 20 34.30 21.16 -30.82
C ALA A 20 33.58 21.64 -29.54
N ALA A 21 32.42 22.28 -29.72
CA ALA A 21 31.51 22.55 -28.64
C ALA A 21 31.01 21.19 -28.13
N LEU A 22 31.51 20.77 -26.96
CA LEU A 22 30.92 19.65 -26.22
C LEU A 22 29.45 20.01 -25.89
N PRO A 23 28.50 19.10 -26.17
CA PRO A 23 27.13 19.36 -25.77
C PRO A 23 27.13 19.57 -24.27
N ALA A 24 26.72 20.75 -23.81
CA ALA A 24 26.40 20.98 -22.41
C ALA A 24 25.32 19.97 -22.04
N THR A 25 25.68 18.94 -21.29
CA THR A 25 24.74 18.05 -20.66
C THR A 25 23.86 18.93 -19.79
N ALA A 26 22.63 19.17 -20.26
CA ALA A 26 21.61 19.89 -19.51
C ALA A 26 21.44 19.14 -18.19
N ARG A 27 22.09 19.61 -17.14
CA ARG A 27 21.87 19.12 -15.77
C ARG A 27 20.42 19.48 -15.47
N ALA A 28 19.56 18.47 -15.51
CA ALA A 28 18.15 18.64 -15.17
C ALA A 28 18.10 19.38 -13.84
N ALA A 29 17.53 20.60 -13.84
CA ALA A 29 17.44 21.41 -12.64
C ALA A 29 16.72 20.58 -11.59
N SER A 30 17.40 20.27 -10.48
CA SER A 30 16.79 19.53 -9.36
C SER A 30 15.58 20.32 -8.90
N ALA A 31 14.41 19.66 -8.84
CA ALA A 31 13.19 20.31 -8.37
C ALA A 31 13.43 20.88 -6.97
N ASN A 32 13.03 22.13 -6.76
CA ASN A 32 13.10 22.74 -5.43
C ASN A 32 12.03 22.09 -4.53
N LEU A 33 12.46 21.20 -3.65
CA LEU A 33 11.56 20.46 -2.78
C LEU A 33 11.10 21.25 -1.54
N SER A 34 11.75 22.37 -1.19
CA SER A 34 11.46 23.12 0.04
C SER A 34 10.05 23.70 0.11
N THR A 35 9.42 23.91 -1.04
CA THR A 35 8.04 24.41 -1.15
C THR A 35 6.98 23.31 -1.19
N VAL A 36 7.41 22.05 -1.38
CA VAL A 36 6.51 20.89 -1.47
C VAL A 36 5.94 20.57 -0.09
N THR A 37 4.66 20.25 -0.05
CA THR A 37 4.02 19.60 1.10
C THR A 37 3.30 18.35 0.62
N LEU A 38 3.67 17.18 1.18
CA LEU A 38 2.99 15.92 0.94
C LEU A 38 2.06 15.56 2.09
N VAL A 39 0.90 15.03 1.75
CA VAL A 39 -0.04 14.46 2.72
C VAL A 39 0.03 12.95 2.63
N LEU A 40 0.57 12.34 3.67
CA LEU A 40 0.77 10.90 3.77
C LEU A 40 -0.42 10.29 4.52
N GLY A 41 -1.21 9.49 3.82
CA GLY A 41 -2.29 8.73 4.42
C GLY A 41 -1.76 7.59 5.28
N ASP A 42 -2.50 7.26 6.31
CA ASP A 42 -2.20 6.15 7.20
C ASP A 42 -3.49 5.44 7.64
N GLN A 43 -3.38 4.16 7.94
CA GLN A 43 -4.46 3.37 8.51
C GLN A 43 -4.01 2.77 9.83
N ALA A 44 -4.73 3.08 10.89
CA ALA A 44 -4.51 2.55 12.25
C ALA A 44 -3.05 2.69 12.74
N GLY A 45 -2.34 3.71 12.30
CA GLY A 45 -0.96 3.98 12.70
C GLY A 45 0.12 3.14 12.01
N GLY A 46 -0.23 2.28 11.04
CA GLY A 46 0.70 1.27 10.53
C GLY A 46 1.87 1.80 9.71
N LEU A 47 1.62 2.69 8.74
CA LEU A 47 2.68 3.27 7.91
C LEU A 47 3.47 4.32 8.68
N ARG A 48 2.78 5.13 9.49
CA ARG A 48 3.40 6.13 10.35
C ARG A 48 4.33 5.49 11.37
N ALA A 49 3.88 4.44 12.08
CA ALA A 49 4.73 3.73 13.05
C ALA A 49 6.02 3.22 12.42
N LEU A 50 5.94 2.71 11.18
CA LEU A 50 7.11 2.25 10.45
C LEU A 50 8.09 3.39 10.15
N ALA A 51 7.58 4.53 9.66
CA ALA A 51 8.40 5.68 9.33
C ALA A 51 9.04 6.32 10.57
N ASP A 52 8.26 6.48 11.65
CA ASP A 52 8.70 7.08 12.90
C ASP A 52 9.73 6.19 13.63
N ALA A 53 9.50 4.85 13.66
CA ALA A 53 10.42 3.91 14.30
C ALA A 53 11.81 3.92 13.64
N ALA A 54 11.86 3.91 12.32
CA ALA A 54 13.09 3.94 11.57
C ALA A 54 13.66 5.36 11.35
N ARG A 55 12.94 6.40 11.81
CA ARG A 55 13.29 7.83 11.69
C ARG A 55 13.64 8.26 10.25
N VAL A 56 13.06 7.60 9.27
CA VAL A 56 13.46 7.76 7.87
C VAL A 56 13.01 9.08 7.24
N LEU A 57 12.05 9.77 7.84
CA LEU A 57 11.57 11.06 7.38
C LEU A 57 12.21 12.25 8.12
N ASP A 58 13.16 12.01 9.04
CA ASP A 58 13.90 13.07 9.70
C ASP A 58 14.77 13.82 8.66
N GLY A 59 14.76 15.16 8.73
CA GLY A 59 15.61 16.02 7.89
C GLY A 59 15.31 16.01 6.39
N VAL A 60 14.11 15.59 5.97
CA VAL A 60 13.72 15.65 4.54
C VAL A 60 13.64 17.11 4.05
N PRO A 61 13.97 17.40 2.79
CA PRO A 61 13.99 18.75 2.25
C PRO A 61 12.61 19.30 1.85
N TYR A 62 11.53 18.60 2.16
CA TYR A 62 10.13 18.97 1.91
C TYR A 62 9.33 18.89 3.21
N ARG A 63 8.13 19.47 3.22
CA ARG A 63 7.18 19.32 4.33
C ARG A 63 6.29 18.12 4.08
N PHE A 64 5.88 17.46 5.16
CA PHE A 64 4.86 16.41 5.11
C PHE A 64 3.97 16.46 6.34
N ARG A 65 2.80 15.87 6.23
CA ARG A 65 1.90 15.63 7.36
C ARG A 65 1.21 14.27 7.21
N TRP A 66 0.93 13.65 8.32
CA TRP A 66 0.15 12.43 8.37
C TRP A 66 -1.34 12.73 8.47
N ALA A 67 -2.17 11.94 7.76
CA ALA A 67 -3.61 11.91 7.90
C ALA A 67 -4.05 10.47 8.18
N ASN A 68 -4.60 10.22 9.37
CA ASN A 68 -4.96 8.87 9.82
C ASN A 68 -6.44 8.57 9.56
N PHE A 69 -6.72 7.35 9.10
CA PHE A 69 -8.05 6.87 8.75
C PHE A 69 -8.34 5.52 9.41
N GLN A 70 -9.61 5.25 9.72
CA GLN A 70 -10.03 4.00 10.34
C GLN A 70 -10.13 2.82 9.35
N GLY A 71 -9.93 3.06 8.05
CA GLY A 71 -9.99 2.04 7.01
C GLY A 71 -9.78 2.62 5.63
N ALA A 72 -9.73 1.77 4.61
CA ALA A 72 -9.40 2.16 3.25
C ALA A 72 -10.48 3.04 2.58
N ALA A 73 -11.77 2.82 2.85
CA ALA A 73 -12.84 3.56 2.19
C ALA A 73 -12.73 5.09 2.45
N PRO A 74 -12.71 5.60 3.70
CA PRO A 74 -12.56 7.03 3.94
C PRO A 74 -11.18 7.57 3.50
N LEU A 75 -10.12 6.75 3.50
CA LEU A 75 -8.81 7.14 3.00
C LEU A 75 -8.85 7.43 1.49
N PHE A 76 -9.47 6.53 0.71
CA PHE A 76 -9.58 6.70 -0.74
C PHE A 76 -10.55 7.80 -1.15
N GLU A 77 -11.61 8.07 -0.38
CA GLU A 77 -12.45 9.24 -0.59
C GLU A 77 -11.64 10.54 -0.43
N ALA A 78 -10.79 10.60 0.61
CA ALA A 78 -9.89 11.75 0.81
C ALA A 78 -8.81 11.84 -0.29
N GLN A 79 -8.29 10.72 -0.80
CA GLN A 79 -7.34 10.71 -1.92
C GLN A 79 -8.00 11.21 -3.21
N ARG A 80 -9.19 10.70 -3.53
CA ARG A 80 -9.98 11.14 -4.69
C ARG A 80 -10.35 12.64 -4.63
N ALA A 81 -10.54 13.17 -3.44
CA ALA A 81 -10.76 14.61 -3.22
C ALA A 81 -9.48 15.46 -3.28
N GLY A 82 -8.32 14.86 -3.60
CA GLY A 82 -7.03 15.56 -3.67
C GLY A 82 -6.41 15.92 -2.31
N ALA A 83 -6.95 15.37 -1.22
CA ALA A 83 -6.47 15.67 0.14
C ALA A 83 -5.29 14.77 0.58
N ILE A 84 -4.97 13.70 -0.16
CA ILE A 84 -3.94 12.69 0.16
C ILE A 84 -3.07 12.45 -1.07
N ASP A 85 -1.75 12.58 -0.90
CA ASP A 85 -0.75 12.32 -1.95
C ASP A 85 -0.28 10.87 -1.99
N LEU A 86 -0.29 10.16 -0.86
CA LEU A 86 0.11 8.76 -0.73
C LEU A 86 -0.87 8.01 0.18
N ALA A 87 -1.45 6.91 -0.29
CA ALA A 87 -2.39 6.11 0.47
C ALA A 87 -1.98 4.63 0.52
N PRO A 88 -1.84 4.01 1.71
CA PRO A 88 -1.63 2.58 1.87
C PRO A 88 -2.95 1.82 1.92
N ALA A 89 -3.07 0.70 1.21
CA ALA A 89 -4.20 -0.22 1.39
C ALA A 89 -3.86 -1.65 0.93
N GLY A 90 -4.69 -2.61 1.35
CA GLY A 90 -4.66 -3.98 0.84
C GLY A 90 -5.11 -4.06 -0.62
N ASP A 91 -5.00 -5.24 -1.19
CA ASP A 91 -5.27 -5.54 -2.59
C ASP A 91 -6.69 -5.15 -3.04
N LEU A 92 -7.73 -5.72 -2.44
CA LEU A 92 -9.11 -5.44 -2.88
C LEU A 92 -9.54 -3.98 -2.67
N PRO A 93 -9.26 -3.30 -1.56
CA PRO A 93 -9.58 -1.88 -1.41
C PRO A 93 -8.99 -0.98 -2.49
N VAL A 94 -7.77 -1.25 -2.95
CA VAL A 94 -7.15 -0.52 -4.07
C VAL A 94 -7.96 -0.72 -5.36
N LEU A 95 -8.36 -1.96 -5.65
CA LEU A 95 -9.18 -2.28 -6.82
C LEU A 95 -10.56 -1.62 -6.75
N THR A 96 -11.16 -1.62 -5.56
CA THR A 96 -12.45 -0.95 -5.32
C THR A 96 -12.34 0.55 -5.58
N ALA A 97 -11.29 1.19 -5.06
CA ALA A 97 -11.06 2.61 -5.25
C ALA A 97 -10.81 2.96 -6.73
N ALA A 98 -10.02 2.14 -7.43
CA ALA A 98 -9.70 2.35 -8.85
C ALA A 98 -10.94 2.34 -9.76
N LEU A 99 -12.04 1.70 -9.35
CA LEU A 99 -13.30 1.73 -10.10
C LEU A 99 -14.01 3.08 -10.05
N GLY A 100 -13.81 3.83 -8.97
CA GLY A 100 -14.41 5.15 -8.75
C GLY A 100 -13.46 6.31 -8.94
N ASP A 101 -12.16 6.03 -9.14
CA ASP A 101 -11.12 7.05 -9.27
C ASP A 101 -10.16 6.73 -10.43
N PRO A 102 -10.33 7.34 -11.60
CA PRO A 102 -9.45 7.14 -12.76
C PRO A 102 -8.06 7.74 -12.55
N SER A 103 -7.86 8.61 -11.56
CA SER A 103 -6.57 9.22 -11.25
C SER A 103 -5.66 8.31 -10.42
N LEU A 104 -6.21 7.30 -9.76
CA LEU A 104 -5.46 6.41 -8.86
C LEU A 104 -4.37 5.63 -9.60
N ARG A 105 -3.16 5.67 -9.09
CA ARG A 105 -2.02 4.86 -9.56
C ARG A 105 -1.40 4.10 -8.40
N ILE A 106 -1.06 2.84 -8.64
CA ILE A 106 -0.27 2.02 -7.73
C ILE A 106 1.20 2.34 -7.95
N VAL A 107 1.91 2.80 -6.93
CA VAL A 107 3.30 3.28 -7.03
C VAL A 107 4.30 2.39 -6.28
N ALA A 108 3.86 1.53 -5.38
CA ALA A 108 4.70 0.53 -4.72
C ALA A 108 3.88 -0.67 -4.22
N THR A 109 4.54 -1.81 -4.13
CA THR A 109 4.03 -3.03 -3.49
C THR A 109 4.67 -3.22 -2.13
N ARG A 110 3.85 -3.59 -1.14
CA ARG A 110 4.29 -4.01 0.19
C ARG A 110 3.86 -5.45 0.43
N VAL A 111 4.72 -6.23 1.09
CA VAL A 111 4.51 -7.66 1.33
C VAL A 111 4.37 -7.89 2.83
N GLY A 112 3.27 -8.48 3.21
CA GLY A 112 2.96 -8.90 4.57
C GLY A 112 2.45 -10.34 4.59
N SER A 113 1.83 -10.71 5.70
CA SER A 113 1.25 -12.05 5.85
C SER A 113 -0.23 -12.07 5.50
N PRO A 114 -0.71 -13.04 4.70
CA PRO A 114 -2.13 -13.24 4.49
C PRO A 114 -2.87 -13.61 5.79
N SER A 115 -2.16 -14.09 6.83
CA SER A 115 -2.74 -14.38 8.14
C SER A 115 -2.96 -13.13 9.03
N SER A 116 -2.76 -11.92 8.50
CA SER A 116 -3.03 -10.65 9.20
C SER A 116 -4.53 -10.30 9.30
N LEU A 117 -5.38 -11.19 8.84
CA LEU A 117 -6.83 -11.04 8.89
C LEU A 117 -7.51 -12.40 9.02
N GLY A 118 -8.77 -12.40 9.46
CA GLY A 118 -9.51 -13.64 9.63
C GLY A 118 -10.96 -13.40 10.10
N ILE A 119 -11.67 -14.51 10.20
CA ILE A 119 -13.01 -14.60 10.78
C ILE A 119 -12.83 -15.06 12.22
N VAL A 120 -13.30 -14.26 13.17
CA VAL A 120 -13.23 -14.54 14.61
C VAL A 120 -14.63 -14.64 15.20
N VAL A 121 -14.73 -15.37 16.29
CA VAL A 121 -15.96 -15.53 17.06
C VAL A 121 -15.68 -15.36 18.55
N GLN A 122 -16.73 -15.09 19.33
CA GLN A 122 -16.64 -15.06 20.79
C GLN A 122 -16.10 -16.39 21.34
N PRO A 123 -15.39 -16.41 22.48
CA PRO A 123 -14.80 -17.62 23.05
C PRO A 123 -15.79 -18.76 23.24
N ASP A 124 -17.01 -18.41 23.70
CA ASP A 124 -18.12 -19.32 24.00
C ASP A 124 -19.06 -19.59 22.81
N SER A 125 -18.77 -19.01 21.63
CA SER A 125 -19.59 -19.21 20.43
C SER A 125 -19.76 -20.67 20.06
N PRO A 126 -20.96 -21.13 19.65
CA PRO A 126 -21.18 -22.47 19.11
C PRO A 126 -20.56 -22.66 17.71
N VAL A 127 -20.23 -21.59 17.00
CA VAL A 127 -19.59 -21.63 15.68
C VAL A 127 -18.19 -22.20 15.80
N ARG A 128 -17.89 -23.34 15.14
CA ARG A 128 -16.59 -24.02 15.15
C ARG A 128 -15.88 -23.99 13.81
N THR A 129 -16.65 -23.99 12.73
CA THR A 129 -16.19 -24.07 11.36
C THR A 129 -16.84 -22.99 10.50
N VAL A 130 -16.35 -22.76 9.30
CA VAL A 130 -16.98 -21.85 8.33
C VAL A 130 -18.37 -22.32 7.91
N ALA A 131 -18.61 -23.64 7.89
CA ALA A 131 -19.94 -24.21 7.58
C ALA A 131 -21.02 -23.76 8.58
N ASP A 132 -20.66 -23.54 9.85
CA ASP A 132 -21.57 -23.07 10.90
C ASP A 132 -22.00 -21.60 10.73
N LEU A 133 -21.41 -20.88 9.76
CA LEU A 133 -21.79 -19.49 9.44
C LEU A 133 -23.14 -19.43 8.69
N LYS A 134 -23.61 -20.52 8.10
CA LYS A 134 -24.86 -20.55 7.33
C LYS A 134 -26.03 -20.05 8.16
N GLY A 135 -26.78 -19.09 7.60
CA GLY A 135 -27.93 -18.43 8.24
C GLY A 135 -27.57 -17.45 9.37
N ARG A 136 -26.28 -17.17 9.60
CA ARG A 136 -25.86 -16.26 10.66
C ARG A 136 -25.51 -14.87 10.15
N THR A 137 -25.59 -13.88 11.04
CA THR A 137 -25.05 -12.55 10.78
C THR A 137 -23.54 -12.56 10.99
N VAL A 138 -22.80 -12.10 9.99
CA VAL A 138 -21.35 -11.87 10.04
C VAL A 138 -21.05 -10.39 9.85
N VAL A 139 -20.46 -9.77 10.86
CA VAL A 139 -19.98 -8.39 10.73
C VAL A 139 -18.68 -8.39 9.96
N VAL A 140 -18.53 -7.46 9.02
CA VAL A 140 -17.36 -7.31 8.15
C VAL A 140 -16.77 -5.91 8.31
N SER A 141 -15.51 -5.80 8.64
CA SER A 141 -14.74 -4.56 8.57
C SER A 141 -14.39 -4.26 7.12
N SER A 142 -14.54 -3.10 6.60
CA SER A 142 -15.05 -1.81 7.02
C SER A 142 -16.26 -1.42 6.16
N ALA A 143 -16.23 -1.70 4.84
CA ALA A 143 -17.25 -1.38 3.84
C ALA A 143 -17.26 -2.46 2.74
N ARG A 144 -18.20 -2.36 1.80
CA ARG A 144 -18.17 -3.18 0.57
C ARG A 144 -16.84 -2.98 -0.17
N GLY A 145 -16.30 -4.05 -0.74
CA GLY A 145 -14.99 -4.02 -1.37
C GLY A 145 -13.81 -4.01 -0.38
N SER A 146 -14.05 -4.33 0.90
CA SER A 146 -12.98 -4.46 1.88
C SER A 146 -12.27 -5.81 1.76
N ILE A 147 -11.02 -5.84 2.24
CA ILE A 147 -10.23 -7.08 2.31
C ILE A 147 -10.91 -8.14 3.19
N SER A 148 -11.65 -7.73 4.24
CA SER A 148 -12.39 -8.64 5.12
C SER A 148 -13.60 -9.26 4.42
N GLN A 149 -14.25 -8.56 3.49
CA GLN A 149 -15.30 -9.13 2.66
C GLN A 149 -14.74 -10.20 1.72
N TYR A 150 -13.60 -9.92 1.08
CA TYR A 150 -12.93 -10.88 0.21
C TYR A 150 -12.52 -12.14 0.97
N GLN A 151 -11.97 -11.98 2.17
CA GLN A 151 -11.64 -13.06 3.09
C GLN A 151 -12.87 -13.92 3.42
N LEU A 152 -13.98 -13.30 3.83
CA LEU A 152 -15.22 -13.99 4.17
C LEU A 152 -15.73 -14.80 2.96
N TYR A 153 -15.84 -14.17 1.78
CA TYR A 153 -16.37 -14.83 0.59
C TYR A 153 -15.45 -15.96 0.10
N GLY A 154 -14.13 -15.80 0.25
CA GLY A 154 -13.17 -16.87 0.00
C GLY A 154 -13.38 -18.06 0.94
N ALA A 155 -13.54 -17.80 2.24
CA ALA A 155 -13.78 -18.84 3.24
C ALA A 155 -15.11 -19.56 3.01
N LEU A 156 -16.17 -18.84 2.70
CA LEU A 156 -17.49 -19.44 2.36
C LEU A 156 -17.36 -20.38 1.17
N ARG A 157 -16.70 -19.94 0.10
CA ARG A 157 -16.49 -20.75 -1.12
C ARG A 157 -15.70 -22.03 -0.86
N GLU A 158 -14.66 -21.99 -0.01
CA GLU A 158 -13.91 -23.20 0.39
C GLU A 158 -14.79 -24.29 1.00
N HIS A 159 -15.94 -23.88 1.57
CA HIS A 159 -16.90 -24.76 2.23
C HIS A 159 -18.22 -24.94 1.46
N GLY A 160 -18.23 -24.56 0.16
CA GLY A 160 -19.41 -24.72 -0.69
C GLY A 160 -20.58 -23.78 -0.35
N LEU A 161 -20.32 -22.72 0.40
CA LEU A 161 -21.32 -21.70 0.74
C LEU A 161 -21.25 -20.52 -0.22
N ALA A 162 -22.44 -19.96 -0.52
CA ALA A 162 -22.56 -18.71 -1.27
C ALA A 162 -22.57 -17.49 -0.33
N PRO A 163 -22.23 -16.29 -0.83
CA PRO A 163 -22.36 -15.06 -0.03
C PRO A 163 -23.76 -14.84 0.56
N GLY A 164 -24.83 -15.26 -0.14
CA GLY A 164 -26.21 -15.17 0.31
C GLY A 164 -26.61 -16.16 1.42
N ASP A 165 -25.74 -17.12 1.75
CA ASP A 165 -25.96 -18.03 2.87
C ASP A 165 -25.70 -17.39 4.24
N VAL A 166 -25.17 -16.17 4.27
CA VAL A 166 -24.89 -15.38 5.49
C VAL A 166 -25.48 -13.97 5.39
N ASP A 167 -25.89 -13.38 6.52
CA ASP A 167 -26.29 -11.98 6.60
C ASP A 167 -25.05 -11.11 6.85
N VAL A 168 -24.57 -10.39 5.83
CA VAL A 168 -23.37 -9.57 5.95
C VAL A 168 -23.71 -8.15 6.38
N ARG A 169 -23.10 -7.70 7.49
CA ARG A 169 -23.20 -6.34 8.01
C ARG A 169 -21.85 -5.64 7.98
N PHE A 170 -21.79 -4.46 7.36
CA PHE A 170 -20.57 -3.67 7.30
C PHE A 170 -20.53 -2.66 8.42
N VAL A 171 -19.44 -2.65 9.19
CA VAL A 171 -19.22 -1.75 10.33
C VAL A 171 -17.77 -1.28 10.32
N LEU A 172 -17.53 0.00 10.64
CA LEU A 172 -16.18 0.53 10.76
C LEU A 172 -15.38 -0.24 11.82
N PRO A 173 -14.08 -0.48 11.61
CA PRO A 173 -13.31 -1.39 12.47
C PRO A 173 -13.28 -1.01 13.94
N VAL A 174 -13.23 0.29 14.27
CA VAL A 174 -13.24 0.77 15.68
C VAL A 174 -14.56 0.48 16.36
N ASP A 175 -15.68 0.73 15.66
CA ASP A 175 -17.02 0.50 16.19
C ASP A 175 -17.30 -1.00 16.32
N ALA A 176 -16.87 -1.78 15.31
CA ALA A 176 -16.97 -3.24 15.35
C ALA A 176 -16.13 -3.84 16.49
N PHE A 177 -14.95 -3.29 16.77
CA PHE A 177 -14.12 -3.72 17.89
C PHE A 177 -14.82 -3.48 19.23
N ALA A 178 -15.37 -2.27 19.45
CA ALA A 178 -16.10 -1.95 20.66
C ALA A 178 -17.33 -2.85 20.84
N ALA A 179 -18.10 -3.07 19.77
CA ALA A 179 -19.28 -3.94 19.79
C ALA A 179 -18.93 -5.43 20.00
N PHE A 180 -17.79 -5.91 19.48
CA PHE A 180 -17.31 -7.26 19.71
C PHE A 180 -16.88 -7.46 21.17
N GLU A 181 -16.14 -6.51 21.74
CA GLU A 181 -15.75 -6.52 23.16
C GLU A 181 -16.98 -6.48 24.09
N ALA A 182 -18.02 -5.74 23.71
CA ALA A 182 -19.30 -5.69 24.42
C ALA A 182 -20.21 -6.92 24.15
N LYS A 183 -19.72 -7.93 23.41
CA LYS A 183 -20.48 -9.14 23.00
C LYS A 183 -21.74 -8.87 22.19
N GLN A 184 -21.87 -7.68 21.59
CA GLN A 184 -22.97 -7.32 20.70
C GLN A 184 -22.77 -7.91 19.29
N ILE A 185 -21.53 -8.26 18.94
CA ILE A 185 -21.16 -8.95 17.71
C ILE A 185 -20.62 -10.33 18.09
N GLY A 186 -21.21 -11.37 17.52
CA GLY A 186 -20.82 -12.76 17.78
C GLY A 186 -19.79 -13.30 16.79
N ILE A 187 -19.81 -12.80 15.53
CA ILE A 187 -18.98 -13.25 14.41
C ILE A 187 -18.44 -12.03 13.68
N TRP A 188 -17.13 -11.96 13.50
CA TRP A 188 -16.49 -10.80 12.91
C TRP A 188 -15.39 -11.18 11.93
N ALA A 189 -15.50 -10.75 10.67
CA ALA A 189 -14.44 -10.81 9.67
C ALA A 189 -13.66 -9.48 9.73
N THR A 190 -12.38 -9.53 10.11
CA THR A 190 -11.58 -8.34 10.40
C THR A 190 -10.09 -8.56 10.10
N PHE A 191 -9.29 -7.52 10.31
CA PHE A 191 -7.85 -7.48 10.01
C PHE A 191 -7.07 -6.82 11.16
N ASP A 192 -5.75 -6.97 11.14
CA ASP A 192 -4.86 -6.32 12.11
C ASP A 192 -4.94 -4.77 12.02
N PRO A 193 -4.88 -4.07 13.16
CA PRO A 193 -4.57 -4.58 14.49
C PRO A 193 -5.76 -5.17 15.26
N TYR A 194 -6.98 -5.03 14.77
CA TYR A 194 -8.18 -5.48 15.48
C TYR A 194 -8.23 -6.99 15.62
N TYR A 195 -7.91 -7.72 14.54
CA TYR A 195 -7.86 -9.18 14.52
C TYR A 195 -6.93 -9.73 15.61
N GLY A 196 -5.66 -9.34 15.59
CA GLY A 196 -4.69 -9.80 16.58
C GLY A 196 -5.07 -9.40 18.00
N ASN A 197 -5.66 -8.21 18.20
CA ASN A 197 -6.07 -7.74 19.51
C ASN A 197 -7.19 -8.61 20.11
N VAL A 198 -8.26 -8.91 19.36
CA VAL A 198 -9.35 -9.75 19.89
C VAL A 198 -8.93 -11.22 20.06
N VAL A 199 -8.07 -11.75 19.19
CA VAL A 199 -7.53 -13.11 19.33
C VAL A 199 -6.74 -13.25 20.64
N ARG A 200 -5.91 -12.28 20.97
CA ARG A 200 -5.18 -12.27 22.26
C ARG A 200 -6.09 -12.13 23.47
N ARG A 201 -7.28 -11.56 23.31
CA ARG A 201 -8.32 -11.45 24.35
C ARG A 201 -9.22 -12.69 24.42
N GLY A 202 -8.87 -13.76 23.68
CA GLY A 202 -9.56 -15.04 23.74
C GLY A 202 -10.60 -15.28 22.65
N ALA A 203 -10.75 -14.37 21.67
CA ALA A 203 -11.56 -14.67 20.49
C ALA A 203 -10.99 -15.87 19.74
N ARG A 204 -11.87 -16.75 19.24
CA ARG A 204 -11.43 -17.92 18.48
C ARG A 204 -11.43 -17.62 16.99
N VAL A 205 -10.36 -18.04 16.34
CA VAL A 205 -10.23 -17.95 14.87
C VAL A 205 -11.00 -19.14 14.25
N VAL A 206 -11.93 -18.81 13.36
CA VAL A 206 -12.65 -19.81 12.54
C VAL A 206 -11.86 -20.07 11.25
N ARG A 207 -11.37 -19.02 10.60
CA ARG A 207 -10.56 -19.10 9.38
C ARG A 207 -9.72 -17.83 9.23
N ASP A 208 -8.41 -17.96 9.11
CA ASP A 208 -7.53 -16.83 8.77
C ASP A 208 -7.46 -16.60 7.25
N GLY A 209 -6.65 -15.63 6.82
CA GLY A 209 -6.54 -15.25 5.41
C GLY A 209 -5.62 -16.11 4.56
N SER A 210 -4.93 -17.09 5.15
CA SER A 210 -3.95 -17.93 4.44
C SER A 210 -4.61 -18.68 3.28
N GLY A 211 -4.01 -18.62 2.09
CA GLY A 211 -4.55 -19.24 0.88
C GLY A 211 -5.72 -18.50 0.21
N ILE A 212 -6.34 -17.52 0.88
CA ILE A 212 -7.41 -16.68 0.33
C ILE A 212 -6.85 -15.32 -0.09
N ASN A 213 -6.20 -14.63 0.82
CA ASN A 213 -5.65 -13.29 0.59
C ASN A 213 -4.23 -13.36 0.04
N SER A 214 -3.86 -12.38 -0.76
CA SER A 214 -2.55 -12.34 -1.43
C SER A 214 -1.38 -12.06 -0.48
N GLY A 215 -1.65 -11.47 0.69
CA GLY A 215 -0.62 -10.92 1.57
C GLY A 215 0.02 -9.65 1.02
N LEU A 216 -0.44 -9.14 -0.13
CA LEU A 216 0.04 -7.90 -0.72
C LEU A 216 -0.78 -6.71 -0.22
N ALA A 217 -0.08 -5.62 -0.01
CA ALA A 217 -0.63 -4.29 0.14
C ALA A 217 0.08 -3.34 -0.84
N PHE A 218 -0.53 -2.22 -1.13
CA PHE A 218 -0.03 -1.28 -2.12
C PHE A 218 0.00 0.13 -1.56
N LEU A 219 0.90 0.93 -2.10
CA LEU A 219 0.88 2.38 -1.96
C LEU A 219 0.34 2.96 -3.26
N THR A 220 -0.59 3.87 -3.14
CA THR A 220 -1.22 4.55 -4.28
C THR A 220 -0.99 6.05 -4.20
N SER A 221 -0.97 6.71 -5.36
CA SER A 221 -0.89 8.15 -5.50
C SER A 221 -1.79 8.61 -6.64
N PRO A 222 -2.43 9.77 -6.57
CA PRO A 222 -3.20 10.30 -7.69
C PRO A 222 -2.27 10.80 -8.81
N VAL A 223 -2.77 10.80 -10.04
CA VAL A 223 -2.04 11.28 -11.23
C VAL A 223 -1.58 12.72 -11.03
N GLU A 224 -2.38 13.57 -10.41
CA GLU A 224 -2.06 14.98 -10.16
C GLU A 224 -0.79 15.15 -9.32
N THR A 225 -0.56 14.27 -8.32
CA THR A 225 0.70 14.25 -7.56
C THR A 225 1.87 13.77 -8.41
N LEU A 226 1.61 12.81 -9.33
CA LEU A 226 2.65 12.25 -10.20
C LEU A 226 3.03 13.18 -11.36
N ASP A 227 2.13 14.02 -11.81
CA ASP A 227 2.34 15.00 -12.89
C ASP A 227 3.02 16.26 -12.38
N ASP A 228 2.87 16.61 -11.09
CA ASP A 228 3.65 17.67 -10.45
C ASP A 228 5.09 17.18 -10.22
N ARG A 229 6.04 17.72 -10.98
CA ARG A 229 7.44 17.30 -10.94
C ARG A 229 8.06 17.36 -9.54
N ALA A 230 7.74 18.38 -8.76
CA ALA A 230 8.32 18.55 -7.42
C ALA A 230 7.69 17.58 -6.41
N LYS A 231 6.36 17.41 -6.43
CA LYS A 231 5.67 16.39 -5.62
C LYS A 231 6.11 14.97 -6.00
N ARG A 232 6.24 14.67 -7.28
CA ARG A 232 6.72 13.37 -7.76
C ARG A 232 8.13 13.06 -7.25
N ALA A 233 9.03 14.03 -7.28
CA ALA A 233 10.39 13.85 -6.76
C ALA A 233 10.40 13.63 -5.24
N ALA A 234 9.62 14.40 -4.48
CA ALA A 234 9.45 14.22 -3.05
C ALA A 234 8.80 12.84 -2.72
N LEU A 235 7.80 12.44 -3.49
CA LEU A 235 7.15 11.13 -3.33
C LEU A 235 8.12 9.97 -3.61
N ALA A 236 8.96 10.07 -4.64
CA ALA A 236 9.98 9.07 -4.93
C ALA A 236 10.98 8.93 -3.77
N ASP A 237 11.39 10.04 -3.14
CA ASP A 237 12.24 10.00 -1.93
C ASP A 237 11.49 9.37 -0.74
N VAL A 238 10.22 9.72 -0.51
CA VAL A 238 9.39 9.05 0.52
C VAL A 238 9.35 7.55 0.32
N LEU A 239 9.08 7.07 -0.91
CA LEU A 239 9.01 5.64 -1.21
C LEU A 239 10.35 4.94 -0.97
N ALA A 240 11.47 5.55 -1.37
CA ALA A 240 12.80 5.02 -1.10
C ALA A 240 13.11 4.94 0.40
N ARG A 241 12.69 5.94 1.17
CA ARG A 241 12.82 5.98 2.64
C ARG A 241 11.96 4.92 3.32
N LEU A 242 10.71 4.75 2.90
CA LEU A 242 9.82 3.71 3.41
C LEU A 242 10.34 2.29 3.10
N THR A 243 11.00 2.10 1.96
CA THR A 243 11.70 0.84 1.65
C THR A 243 12.81 0.55 2.68
N ARG A 244 13.63 1.56 3.02
CA ARG A 244 14.66 1.43 4.07
C ARG A 244 14.04 1.20 5.45
N ALA A 245 12.91 1.88 5.76
CA ALA A 245 12.18 1.67 7.01
C ALA A 245 11.70 0.22 7.14
N GLY A 246 11.15 -0.37 6.06
CA GLY A 246 10.76 -1.77 6.05
C GLY A 246 11.92 -2.72 6.29
N GLN A 247 13.06 -2.49 5.64
CA GLN A 247 14.30 -3.27 5.85
C GLN A 247 14.78 -3.15 7.30
N TRP A 248 14.77 -1.93 7.85
CA TRP A 248 15.14 -1.69 9.25
C TRP A 248 14.20 -2.43 10.21
N ALA A 249 12.88 -2.35 10.01
CA ALA A 249 11.90 -3.00 10.88
C ALA A 249 12.02 -4.54 10.85
N LEU A 250 12.33 -5.13 9.69
CA LEU A 250 12.60 -6.56 9.56
C LEU A 250 13.88 -6.99 10.29
N ALA A 251 14.88 -6.12 10.34
CA ALA A 251 16.14 -6.36 11.06
C ALA A 251 16.02 -6.05 12.58
N ASN A 252 15.06 -5.20 12.99
CA ASN A 252 14.90 -4.73 14.38
C ASN A 252 13.44 -4.90 14.86
N PRO A 253 12.87 -6.13 14.84
CA PRO A 253 11.45 -6.36 15.07
C PRO A 253 10.99 -5.94 16.50
N ALA A 254 11.85 -6.07 17.51
CA ALA A 254 11.51 -5.69 18.88
C ALA A 254 11.38 -4.16 19.05
N GLU A 255 12.30 -3.40 18.43
CA GLU A 255 12.26 -1.94 18.46
C GLU A 255 11.06 -1.40 17.69
N TYR A 256 10.81 -1.98 16.49
CA TYR A 256 9.61 -1.64 15.71
C TYR A 256 8.34 -1.90 16.51
N ALA A 257 8.20 -3.09 17.11
CA ALA A 257 7.04 -3.43 17.94
C ALA A 257 6.84 -2.46 19.11
N THR A 258 7.93 -1.96 19.72
CA THR A 258 7.86 -0.99 20.83
C THR A 258 7.27 0.34 20.36
N VAL A 259 7.72 0.87 19.21
CA VAL A 259 7.17 2.12 18.65
C VAL A 259 5.73 1.91 18.20
N TYR A 260 5.44 0.77 17.54
CA TYR A 260 4.10 0.42 17.11
C TYR A 260 3.12 0.34 18.31
N ALA A 261 3.54 -0.30 19.41
CA ALA A 261 2.75 -0.36 20.65
C ALA A 261 2.43 1.04 21.20
N SER A 262 3.42 1.94 21.22
CA SER A 262 3.23 3.31 21.70
C SER A 262 2.23 4.10 20.87
N LEU A 263 2.33 4.02 19.53
CA LEU A 263 1.45 4.76 18.61
C LEU A 263 0.01 4.19 18.56
N THR A 264 -0.12 2.88 18.66
CA THR A 264 -1.42 2.20 18.59
C THR A 264 -2.08 1.98 19.94
N ARG A 265 -1.36 2.27 21.04
CA ARG A 265 -1.78 2.00 22.44
C ARG A 265 -2.10 0.53 22.71
N LEU A 266 -1.47 -0.37 21.96
CA LEU A 266 -1.58 -1.81 22.17
C LEU A 266 -0.60 -2.28 23.26
N PRO A 267 -0.91 -3.37 24.00
CA PRO A 267 0.07 -4.07 24.80
C PRO A 267 1.28 -4.51 23.95
N ARG A 268 2.49 -4.48 24.51
CA ARG A 268 3.73 -4.74 23.74
C ARG A 268 3.74 -6.10 23.06
N ASP A 269 3.24 -7.11 23.70
CA ASP A 269 3.16 -8.48 23.18
C ASP A 269 2.16 -8.58 22.00
N ALA A 270 0.98 -7.91 22.10
CA ALA A 270 0.04 -7.81 21.01
C ALA A 270 0.64 -7.05 19.81
N ALA A 271 1.32 -5.95 20.09
CA ALA A 271 2.00 -5.16 19.08
C ALA A 271 3.09 -5.96 18.34
N ALA A 272 3.87 -6.80 19.06
CA ALA A 272 4.90 -7.65 18.47
C ALA A 272 4.31 -8.69 17.49
N ASP A 273 3.24 -9.38 17.89
CA ASP A 273 2.56 -10.36 17.03
C ASP A 273 1.98 -9.71 15.77
N ILE A 274 1.32 -8.55 15.93
CA ILE A 274 0.71 -7.81 14.84
C ILE A 274 1.79 -7.28 13.90
N ALA A 275 2.86 -6.69 14.46
CA ALA A 275 4.01 -6.19 13.70
C ALA A 275 4.69 -7.31 12.88
N GLY A 276 4.76 -8.53 13.43
CA GLY A 276 5.32 -9.71 12.75
C GLY A 276 4.52 -10.14 11.50
N ARG A 277 3.25 -9.73 11.38
CA ARG A 277 2.41 -10.00 10.20
C ARG A 277 2.26 -8.80 9.27
N ALA A 278 2.73 -7.62 9.70
CA ALA A 278 2.57 -6.38 8.95
C ALA A 278 3.29 -6.41 7.59
N ALA A 279 2.77 -5.64 6.64
CA ALA A 279 3.39 -5.48 5.33
C ALA A 279 4.60 -4.54 5.42
N LEU A 280 5.75 -5.07 5.79
CA LEU A 280 6.99 -4.32 6.03
C LEU A 280 7.88 -4.26 4.79
N ALA A 281 8.07 -5.38 4.09
CA ALA A 281 8.88 -5.40 2.88
C ALA A 281 8.21 -4.59 1.77
N GLN A 282 8.93 -3.59 1.23
CA GLN A 282 8.43 -2.72 0.16
C GLN A 282 9.35 -2.79 -1.06
N ARG A 283 8.76 -2.76 -2.25
CA ARG A 283 9.45 -2.75 -3.54
C ARG A 283 8.66 -2.02 -4.62
N SER A 284 9.30 -1.72 -5.74
CA SER A 284 8.60 -1.28 -6.96
C SER A 284 7.61 -2.34 -7.42
N VAL A 285 6.55 -1.91 -8.12
CA VAL A 285 5.52 -2.80 -8.65
C VAL A 285 6.10 -3.69 -9.74
N SER A 286 6.07 -5.00 -9.54
CA SER A 286 6.56 -6.00 -10.49
C SER A 286 5.44 -6.56 -11.37
N SER A 287 5.81 -7.22 -12.48
CA SER A 287 4.84 -7.95 -13.31
C SER A 287 4.16 -9.09 -12.54
N ALA A 288 4.86 -9.71 -11.59
CA ALA A 288 4.29 -10.74 -10.72
C ALA A 288 3.23 -10.15 -9.78
N ASP A 289 3.47 -8.94 -9.21
CA ASP A 289 2.49 -8.27 -8.36
C ASP A 289 1.23 -7.91 -9.14
N ILE A 290 1.39 -7.38 -10.38
CA ILE A 290 0.28 -7.10 -11.28
C ILE A 290 -0.53 -8.37 -11.56
N ALA A 291 0.13 -9.49 -11.83
CA ALA A 291 -0.55 -10.75 -12.09
C ALA A 291 -1.29 -11.30 -10.86
N VAL A 292 -0.72 -11.14 -9.65
CA VAL A 292 -1.39 -11.50 -8.40
C VAL A 292 -2.63 -10.64 -8.20
N LEU A 293 -2.48 -9.31 -8.30
CA LEU A 293 -3.58 -8.36 -8.11
C LEU A 293 -4.67 -8.53 -9.17
N GLN A 294 -4.30 -8.88 -10.42
CA GLN A 294 -5.27 -9.19 -11.47
C GLN A 294 -6.13 -10.39 -11.12
N ARG A 295 -5.54 -11.46 -10.56
CA ARG A 295 -6.33 -12.62 -10.10
C ARG A 295 -7.31 -12.24 -8.98
N VAL A 296 -6.92 -11.35 -8.07
CA VAL A 296 -7.84 -10.80 -7.04
C VAL A 296 -8.97 -10.02 -7.68
N ALA A 297 -8.67 -9.16 -8.66
CA ALA A 297 -9.67 -8.38 -9.41
C ALA A 297 -10.67 -9.28 -10.14
N ASP A 298 -10.17 -10.30 -10.84
CA ASP A 298 -10.99 -11.23 -11.60
C ASP A 298 -11.89 -12.05 -10.67
N ARG A 299 -11.36 -12.52 -9.55
CA ARG A 299 -12.12 -13.25 -8.55
C ARG A 299 -13.17 -12.37 -7.87
N ALA A 300 -12.82 -11.16 -7.47
CA ALA A 300 -13.74 -10.24 -6.82
C ALA A 300 -14.89 -9.81 -7.75
N ALA A 301 -14.63 -9.70 -9.05
CA ALA A 301 -15.68 -9.48 -10.06
C ALA A 301 -16.59 -10.71 -10.21
N ALA A 302 -16.02 -11.92 -10.25
CA ALA A 302 -16.79 -13.16 -10.32
C ALA A 302 -17.67 -13.39 -9.05
N ASP A 303 -17.18 -12.99 -7.88
CA ASP A 303 -17.91 -13.07 -6.61
C ASP A 303 -18.88 -11.86 -6.41
N ALA A 304 -19.09 -11.01 -7.42
CA ALA A 304 -19.91 -9.80 -7.39
C ALA A 304 -19.56 -8.82 -6.24
N ILE A 305 -18.33 -8.86 -5.74
CA ILE A 305 -17.79 -7.87 -4.80
C ILE A 305 -17.48 -6.58 -5.56
N LEU A 306 -16.82 -6.71 -6.72
CA LEU A 306 -16.61 -5.61 -7.66
C LEU A 306 -17.71 -5.63 -8.74
N PRO A 307 -18.28 -4.47 -9.12
CA PRO A 307 -19.33 -4.39 -10.14
C PRO A 307 -18.82 -4.69 -11.56
N LYS A 308 -17.52 -4.56 -11.78
CA LYS A 308 -16.84 -4.87 -13.04
C LYS A 308 -15.36 -5.21 -12.81
N ARG A 309 -14.75 -5.82 -13.82
CA ARG A 309 -13.33 -6.14 -13.82
C ARG A 309 -12.46 -4.87 -13.87
N VAL A 310 -11.33 -4.87 -13.17
CA VAL A 310 -10.29 -3.83 -13.21
C VAL A 310 -9.12 -4.35 -14.05
N ASP A 311 -8.62 -3.55 -14.98
CA ASP A 311 -7.34 -3.79 -15.64
C ASP A 311 -6.22 -3.23 -14.75
N VAL A 312 -5.56 -4.11 -14.03
CA VAL A 312 -4.50 -3.73 -13.07
C VAL A 312 -3.28 -3.14 -13.76
N ALA A 313 -2.97 -3.58 -14.99
CA ALA A 313 -1.82 -3.06 -15.72
C ALA A 313 -1.96 -1.57 -16.04
N SER A 314 -3.19 -1.09 -16.28
CA SER A 314 -3.47 0.31 -16.60
C SER A 314 -3.29 1.29 -15.45
N ILE A 315 -3.36 0.79 -14.20
CA ILE A 315 -3.22 1.61 -12.99
C ILE A 315 -1.86 1.44 -12.29
N ALA A 316 -0.97 0.57 -12.79
CA ALA A 316 0.33 0.28 -12.17
C ALA A 316 1.46 1.13 -12.75
N VAL A 317 2.20 1.83 -11.89
CA VAL A 317 3.44 2.54 -12.20
C VAL A 317 4.62 1.69 -11.76
N ARG A 318 5.34 1.09 -12.73
CA ARG A 318 6.43 0.15 -12.44
C ARG A 318 7.68 0.81 -11.86
N ASN A 319 8.01 2.01 -12.34
CA ASN A 319 9.19 2.75 -11.91
C ASN A 319 8.80 4.21 -11.67
N LEU A 320 8.76 4.59 -10.40
CA LEU A 320 8.69 5.99 -10.02
C LEU A 320 10.11 6.49 -9.77
N SER A 321 10.82 6.89 -10.84
CA SER A 321 12.08 7.61 -10.69
C SER A 321 11.79 9.09 -10.41
N ALA A 322 12.63 9.72 -9.59
CA ALA A 322 12.77 11.18 -9.62
C ALA A 322 13.26 11.54 -11.04
N ALA A 323 12.41 12.20 -11.83
CA ALA A 323 12.74 12.60 -13.20
C ALA A 323 13.79 13.71 -13.20
#